data_d9c04600f63e042e95c4b873b462ae3d
#
_entry.id   d9c04600f63e042e95c4b873b462ae3d
#
_cell.length_a   1.000
_cell.length_b   1.000
_cell.length_c   1.000
_cell.angle_alpha   90.00
_cell.angle_beta   90.00
_cell.angle_gamma   90.00
#
_symmetry.space_group_name_H-M   'P 1'
#
loop_
_entity.id
_entity.type
_entity.pdbx_description
1 polymer ?
#
loop_
_entity_poly.entity_id
_entity_poly.type
_entity_poly.pdbx_seq_one_letter_code
_entity_poly.pdbx_strand_id
1 'polypeptide(L)'
;TARMLCEEFGGEVPSDLEQMQRLPGVGRKTANVLGAVLWQKEVMPVDTHVFRVSERIGLTTRSKTPLQTELTLEKNIPGHLLPLAHHWLILHGRYVCVARAPKCDECGIATWCRKYASDHRQPKTLKI
;
A
#
# COMPACT_ATOMS: atom_id res chain seq x y z
N THR A 1 12.86 -3.10 22.34
CA THR A 1 13.35 -3.33 20.96
C THR A 1 14.86 -3.15 20.87
N ALA A 2 15.36 -2.06 21.41
CA ALA A 2 16.82 -1.84 21.39
C ALA A 2 17.56 -2.94 22.11
N ARG A 3 17.04 -3.40 23.24
CA ARG A 3 17.67 -4.49 23.98
C ARG A 3 17.71 -5.76 23.12
N MET A 4 16.61 -6.09 22.48
CA MET A 4 16.52 -7.30 21.67
C MET A 4 17.45 -7.23 20.47
N LEU A 5 17.56 -6.05 19.83
CA LEU A 5 18.50 -5.86 18.73
C LEU A 5 19.93 -6.15 19.16
N CYS A 6 20.30 -5.65 20.35
CA CYS A 6 21.66 -5.88 20.86
C CYS A 6 21.89 -7.33 21.28
N GLU A 7 20.90 -7.95 21.93
CA GLU A 7 21.11 -9.27 22.51
C GLU A 7 20.92 -10.42 21.52
N GLU A 8 19.97 -10.28 20.58
CA GLU A 8 19.65 -11.37 19.67
C GLU A 8 20.10 -11.12 18.22
N PHE A 9 20.30 -9.88 17.83
CA PHE A 9 20.62 -9.54 16.45
C PHE A 9 21.94 -8.77 16.31
N GLY A 10 22.77 -8.79 17.32
CA GLY A 10 24.11 -8.21 17.24
C GLY A 10 24.13 -6.71 16.99
N GLY A 11 23.10 -6.01 17.41
CA GLY A 11 23.03 -4.56 17.23
C GLY A 11 22.55 -4.11 15.85
N GLU A 12 22.19 -5.03 14.99
CA GLU A 12 21.74 -4.71 13.63
C GLU A 12 20.28 -5.10 13.43
N VAL A 13 19.58 -4.34 12.60
CA VAL A 13 18.20 -4.66 12.26
C VAL A 13 18.21 -5.86 11.29
N PRO A 14 17.51 -6.95 11.63
CA PRO A 14 17.49 -8.10 10.73
C PRO A 14 16.74 -7.78 9.45
N SER A 15 17.22 -8.30 8.32
CA SER A 15 16.55 -8.10 7.05
C SER A 15 15.42 -9.10 6.81
N ASP A 16 15.36 -10.17 7.58
CA ASP A 16 14.31 -11.17 7.47
C ASP A 16 13.03 -10.64 8.09
N LEU A 17 11.92 -10.68 7.33
CA LEU A 17 10.66 -10.10 7.78
C LEU A 17 10.12 -10.79 9.04
N GLU A 18 10.28 -12.10 9.13
CA GLU A 18 9.80 -12.81 10.31
C GLU A 18 10.62 -12.44 11.54
N GLN A 19 11.93 -12.30 11.39
CA GLN A 19 12.79 -11.89 12.51
C GLN A 19 12.48 -10.47 12.94
N MET A 20 12.18 -9.59 11.99
CA MET A 20 11.80 -8.22 12.33
C MET A 20 10.52 -8.19 13.16
N GLN A 21 9.57 -9.07 12.86
CA GLN A 21 8.31 -9.10 13.58
C GLN A 21 8.45 -9.64 14.99
N ARG A 22 9.58 -10.26 15.33
CA ARG A 22 9.86 -10.67 16.71
C ARG A 22 10.18 -9.49 17.60
N LEU A 23 10.56 -8.36 17.01
CA LEU A 23 10.86 -7.15 17.79
C LEU A 23 9.57 -6.55 18.35
N PRO A 24 9.57 -6.15 19.65
CA PRO A 24 8.40 -5.52 20.24
C PRO A 24 8.00 -4.26 19.45
N GLY A 25 6.72 -4.15 19.13
CA GLY A 25 6.21 -3.02 18.40
C GLY A 25 6.32 -3.11 16.88
N VAL A 26 6.90 -4.20 16.38
CA VAL A 26 7.06 -4.39 14.93
C VAL A 26 6.07 -5.46 14.46
N GLY A 27 5.02 -5.03 13.76
CA GLY A 27 4.08 -5.95 13.15
C GLY A 27 4.39 -6.15 11.68
N ARG A 28 3.48 -6.80 10.97
CA ARG A 28 3.67 -7.13 9.56
C ARG A 28 3.87 -5.90 8.69
N LYS A 29 3.05 -4.87 8.89
CA LYS A 29 3.15 -3.66 8.09
C LYS A 29 4.51 -2.97 8.30
N THR A 30 4.94 -2.83 9.56
CA THR A 30 6.22 -2.19 9.86
C THR A 30 7.38 -2.97 9.28
N ALA A 31 7.34 -4.31 9.40
CA ALA A 31 8.37 -5.15 8.83
C ALA A 31 8.42 -5.00 7.32
N ASN A 32 7.26 -4.95 6.65
CA ASN A 32 7.21 -4.77 5.20
C ASN A 32 7.74 -3.40 4.80
N VAL A 33 7.43 -2.34 5.56
CA VAL A 33 7.96 -1.00 5.27
C VAL A 33 9.48 -1.02 5.34
N LEU A 34 10.03 -1.57 6.41
CA LEU A 34 11.49 -1.63 6.56
C LEU A 34 12.12 -2.48 5.46
N GLY A 35 11.50 -3.60 5.12
CA GLY A 35 12.01 -4.45 4.05
C GLY A 35 12.03 -3.75 2.70
N ALA A 36 10.94 -3.04 2.39
CA ALA A 36 10.85 -2.35 1.11
C ALA A 36 11.82 -1.17 1.03
N VAL A 37 11.94 -0.39 2.11
CA VAL A 37 12.74 0.83 2.11
C VAL A 37 14.23 0.54 2.25
N LEU A 38 14.61 -0.31 3.20
CA LEU A 38 16.02 -0.55 3.49
C LEU A 38 16.67 -1.59 2.56
N TRP A 39 15.92 -2.60 2.17
CA TRP A 39 16.46 -3.70 1.37
C TRP A 39 15.74 -3.91 0.05
N GLN A 40 14.78 -3.04 -0.26
CA GLN A 40 14.03 -3.09 -1.51
C GLN A 40 13.42 -4.47 -1.78
N LYS A 41 12.91 -5.08 -0.71
CA LYS A 41 12.22 -6.36 -0.85
C LYS A 41 10.92 -6.17 -1.63
N GLU A 42 10.52 -7.18 -2.36
CA GLU A 42 9.32 -7.12 -3.20
C GLU A 42 8.08 -7.42 -2.37
N VAL A 43 7.75 -6.49 -1.49
CA VAL A 43 6.60 -6.59 -0.61
C VAL A 43 5.81 -5.29 -0.66
N MET A 44 4.55 -5.37 -0.30
CA MET A 44 3.66 -4.20 -0.30
C MET A 44 3.18 -3.91 1.12
N PRO A 45 3.81 -2.95 1.81
CA PRO A 45 3.28 -2.50 3.10
C PRO A 45 1.92 -1.83 2.87
N VAL A 46 0.91 -2.21 3.65
CA VAL A 46 -0.42 -1.64 3.49
C VAL A 46 -0.77 -0.80 4.70
N ASP A 47 -0.81 0.51 4.51
CA ASP A 47 -1.29 1.43 5.53
C ASP A 47 -2.70 1.90 5.13
N THR A 48 -3.23 2.88 5.85
CA THR A 48 -4.58 3.37 5.56
C THR A 48 -4.67 4.00 4.17
N HIS A 49 -3.60 4.65 3.70
CA HIS A 49 -3.60 5.27 2.37
C HIS A 49 -3.62 4.20 1.28
N VAL A 50 -2.75 3.21 1.38
CA VAL A 50 -2.68 2.14 0.39
C VAL A 50 -3.99 1.37 0.35
N PHE A 51 -4.55 1.05 1.51
CA PHE A 51 -5.81 0.32 1.59
C PHE A 51 -6.93 1.08 0.88
N ARG A 52 -7.08 2.36 1.21
CA ARG A 52 -8.15 3.19 0.65
C ARG A 52 -7.98 3.42 -0.84
N VAL A 53 -6.78 3.85 -1.25
CA VAL A 53 -6.53 4.19 -2.65
C VAL A 53 -6.68 2.98 -3.55
N SER A 54 -6.13 1.85 -3.14
CA SER A 54 -6.20 0.62 -3.94
C SER A 54 -7.64 0.21 -4.20
N GLU A 55 -8.47 0.31 -3.18
CA GLU A 55 -9.88 -0.06 -3.32
C GLU A 55 -10.62 0.93 -4.23
N ARG A 56 -10.33 2.21 -4.09
CA ARG A 56 -10.98 3.25 -4.90
C ARG A 56 -10.62 3.13 -6.36
N ILE A 57 -9.33 2.94 -6.65
CA ILE A 57 -8.87 2.82 -8.04
C ILE A 57 -9.38 1.53 -8.67
N GLY A 58 -9.48 0.48 -7.89
CA GLY A 58 -9.91 -0.81 -8.38
C GLY A 58 -8.79 -1.83 -8.48
N LEU A 59 -7.62 -1.51 -7.89
CA LEU A 59 -6.53 -2.47 -7.83
C LEU A 59 -6.88 -3.64 -6.92
N THR A 60 -7.73 -3.39 -5.93
CA THR A 60 -8.30 -4.44 -5.09
C THR A 60 -9.82 -4.34 -5.18
N THR A 61 -10.51 -5.45 -4.92
CA THR A 61 -11.97 -5.48 -4.97
C THR A 61 -12.48 -6.11 -3.70
N ARG A 62 -13.22 -5.33 -2.93
CA ARG A 62 -13.84 -5.80 -1.69
C ARG A 62 -12.84 -6.39 -0.71
N SER A 63 -11.65 -5.84 -0.66
CA SER A 63 -10.67 -6.24 0.35
C SER A 63 -11.18 -5.80 1.71
N LYS A 64 -11.21 -6.73 2.65
CA LYS A 64 -11.73 -6.44 3.98
C LYS A 64 -10.63 -6.24 5.01
N THR A 65 -9.43 -6.68 4.74
CA THR A 65 -8.32 -6.56 5.66
C THR A 65 -7.08 -6.07 4.94
N PRO A 66 -6.15 -5.44 5.67
CA PRO A 66 -4.88 -5.05 5.05
C PRO A 66 -4.12 -6.23 4.45
N LEU A 67 -4.22 -7.42 5.06
CA LEU A 67 -3.56 -8.60 4.53
C LEU A 67 -4.12 -8.99 3.17
N GLN A 68 -5.44 -8.95 3.00
CA GLN A 68 -6.04 -9.25 1.70
C GLN A 68 -5.58 -8.26 0.64
N THR A 69 -5.51 -6.98 1.01
CA THR A 69 -5.02 -5.94 0.11
C THR A 69 -3.57 -6.19 -0.27
N GLU A 70 -2.74 -6.50 0.72
CA GLU A 70 -1.33 -6.80 0.48
C GLU A 70 -1.16 -7.94 -0.52
N LEU A 71 -1.84 -9.04 -0.28
CA LEU A 71 -1.70 -10.22 -1.12
C LEU A 71 -2.20 -9.97 -2.55
N THR A 72 -3.31 -9.23 -2.69
CA THR A 72 -3.85 -8.89 -4.00
C THR A 72 -2.89 -8.00 -4.78
N LEU A 73 -2.33 -6.98 -4.12
CA LEU A 73 -1.41 -6.07 -4.77
C LEU A 73 -0.11 -6.78 -5.15
N GLU A 74 0.39 -7.64 -4.27
CA GLU A 74 1.63 -8.39 -4.56
C GLU A 74 1.44 -9.34 -5.73
N LYS A 75 0.22 -9.83 -5.91
CA LYS A 75 -0.09 -10.73 -7.03
C LYS A 75 -0.21 -9.98 -8.34
N ASN A 76 -0.76 -8.78 -8.32
CA ASN A 76 -1.10 -8.04 -9.53
C ASN A 76 -0.08 -7.00 -9.97
N ILE A 77 0.83 -6.61 -9.11
CA ILE A 77 1.88 -5.64 -9.45
C ILE A 77 3.19 -6.39 -9.64
N PRO A 78 3.93 -6.10 -10.72
CA PRO A 78 5.24 -6.74 -10.90
C PRO A 78 6.11 -6.53 -9.67
N GLY A 79 6.75 -7.62 -9.20
CA GLY A 79 7.49 -7.60 -7.95
C GLY A 79 8.52 -6.48 -7.86
N HIS A 80 9.25 -6.24 -8.94
CA HIS A 80 10.29 -5.20 -8.93
C HIS A 80 9.73 -3.79 -8.79
N LEU A 81 8.44 -3.60 -9.03
CA LEU A 81 7.80 -2.29 -8.89
C LEU A 81 7.13 -2.10 -7.52
N LEU A 82 7.03 -3.16 -6.72
CA LEU A 82 6.33 -3.07 -5.44
C LEU A 82 6.88 -1.97 -4.52
N PRO A 83 8.20 -1.84 -4.34
CA PRO A 83 8.72 -0.77 -3.48
C PRO A 83 8.34 0.62 -3.97
N LEU A 84 8.36 0.84 -5.29
CA LEU A 84 7.95 2.12 -5.85
C LEU A 84 6.45 2.33 -5.75
N ALA A 85 5.67 1.28 -6.04
CA ALA A 85 4.22 1.37 -5.99
C ALA A 85 3.73 1.73 -4.59
N HIS A 86 4.40 1.24 -3.56
CA HIS A 86 4.10 1.59 -2.19
C HIS A 86 4.15 3.12 -2.00
N HIS A 87 5.22 3.75 -2.46
CA HIS A 87 5.36 5.20 -2.35
C HIS A 87 4.34 5.93 -3.21
N TRP A 88 4.10 5.45 -4.43
CA TRP A 88 3.12 6.07 -5.31
C TRP A 88 1.73 6.09 -4.67
N LEU A 89 1.32 4.98 -4.10
CA LEU A 89 0.00 4.87 -3.49
C LEU A 89 -0.13 5.75 -2.25
N ILE A 90 0.92 5.79 -1.42
CA ILE A 90 0.91 6.64 -0.23
C ILE A 90 0.82 8.10 -0.61
N LEU A 91 1.67 8.55 -1.52
CA LEU A 91 1.69 9.96 -1.91
C LEU A 91 0.38 10.36 -2.57
N HIS A 92 -0.16 9.50 -3.43
CA HIS A 92 -1.43 9.77 -4.07
C HIS A 92 -2.55 9.88 -3.04
N GLY A 93 -2.58 8.98 -2.07
CA GLY A 93 -3.59 9.01 -1.02
C GLY A 93 -3.46 10.19 -0.07
N ARG A 94 -2.24 10.68 0.11
CA ARG A 94 -1.99 11.79 1.01
C ARG A 94 -2.33 13.13 0.38
N TYR A 95 -2.05 13.30 -0.90
CA TYR A 95 -2.14 14.61 -1.54
C TYR A 95 -3.26 14.77 -2.57
N VAL A 96 -3.74 13.70 -3.16
CA VAL A 96 -4.77 13.76 -4.20
C VAL A 96 -6.02 12.98 -3.80
N CYS A 97 -5.88 11.68 -3.63
CA CYS A 97 -7.01 10.82 -3.27
C CYS A 97 -7.17 10.77 -1.75
N VAL A 98 -7.41 11.94 -1.17
CA VAL A 98 -7.52 12.06 0.29
C VAL A 98 -8.79 11.39 0.79
N ALA A 99 -8.82 11.08 2.10
CA ALA A 99 -9.91 10.33 2.69
C ALA A 99 -11.25 11.02 2.50
N ARG A 100 -11.28 12.32 2.74
CA ARG A 100 -12.50 13.10 2.66
C ARG A 100 -12.41 14.06 1.48
N ALA A 101 -13.38 13.99 0.59
CA ALA A 101 -13.44 14.85 -0.60
C ALA A 101 -12.19 14.71 -1.48
N PRO A 102 -11.95 13.52 -2.05
CA PRO A 102 -10.77 13.32 -2.90
C PRO A 102 -10.77 14.28 -4.09
N LYS A 103 -9.58 14.72 -4.47
CA LYS A 103 -9.41 15.73 -5.51
C LYS A 103 -9.41 15.09 -6.90
N CYS A 104 -10.52 14.50 -7.27
CA CYS A 104 -10.62 13.77 -8.53
C CYS A 104 -10.39 14.64 -9.75
N ASP A 105 -10.75 15.93 -9.69
CA ASP A 105 -10.56 16.84 -10.80
C ASP A 105 -9.09 17.09 -11.10
N GLU A 106 -8.22 16.89 -10.12
CA GLU A 106 -6.79 17.06 -10.27
C GLU A 106 -6.06 15.72 -10.44
N CYS A 107 -6.81 14.62 -10.46
CA CYS A 107 -6.22 13.30 -10.46
C CYS A 107 -5.86 12.84 -11.88
N GLY A 108 -4.58 12.56 -12.08
CA GLY A 108 -4.11 12.15 -13.41
C GLY A 108 -4.56 10.77 -13.85
N ILE A 109 -5.08 9.96 -12.91
CA ILE A 109 -5.54 8.61 -13.25
C ILE A 109 -7.05 8.44 -13.11
N ALA A 110 -7.79 9.55 -13.06
CA ALA A 110 -9.24 9.51 -12.90
C ALA A 110 -9.91 8.65 -13.98
N THR A 111 -9.40 8.69 -15.19
CA THR A 111 -9.95 7.96 -16.33
C THR A 111 -9.99 6.44 -16.07
N TRP A 112 -9.03 5.93 -15.31
CA TRP A 112 -8.94 4.51 -15.03
C TRP A 112 -9.46 4.13 -13.65
N CYS A 113 -9.93 5.11 -12.88
CA CYS A 113 -10.34 4.89 -11.49
C CYS A 113 -11.77 4.37 -11.42
N ARG A 114 -11.96 3.22 -10.78
CA ARG A 114 -13.28 2.62 -10.65
C ARG A 114 -14.24 3.49 -9.83
N LYS A 115 -13.75 4.07 -8.75
CA LYS A 115 -14.60 4.93 -7.92
C LYS A 115 -15.02 6.19 -8.68
N TYR A 116 -14.11 6.79 -9.42
CA TYR A 116 -14.43 7.98 -10.20
C TYR A 116 -15.51 7.65 -11.25
N ALA A 117 -15.37 6.52 -11.91
CA ALA A 117 -16.36 6.10 -12.89
C ALA A 117 -17.72 5.88 -12.25
N SER A 118 -17.73 5.29 -11.05
CA SER A 118 -18.97 5.05 -10.33
C SER A 118 -19.62 6.34 -9.87
N ASP A 119 -18.83 7.26 -9.30
CA ASP A 119 -19.34 8.52 -8.77
C ASP A 119 -19.81 9.48 -9.85
N HIS A 120 -19.22 9.39 -11.05
CA HIS A 120 -19.54 10.30 -12.14
C HIS A 120 -20.22 9.60 -13.31
N ARG A 121 -20.84 8.45 -13.03
CA ARG A 121 -21.51 7.69 -14.08
C ARG A 121 -22.66 8.49 -14.67
N GLN A 122 -22.66 8.61 -15.99
CA GLN A 122 -23.79 9.17 -16.69
C GLN A 122 -24.70 8.01 -17.10
N PRO A 123 -26.00 8.16 -16.94
CA PRO A 123 -26.90 7.09 -17.39
C PRO A 123 -26.66 6.80 -18.82
N LYS A 124 -26.31 5.63 -19.03
CA LYS A 124 -26.14 5.19 -20.31
C LYS A 124 -25.30 5.96 -21.16
N THR A 125 -24.91 6.75 -21.00
CA THR A 125 -24.19 7.27 -21.95
C THR A 125 -22.85 7.11 -21.70
N LEU A 126 -22.31 7.20 -21.42
CA LEU A 126 -21.12 7.17 -21.21
C LEU A 126 -20.35 6.31 -21.53
N LYS A 127 -20.14 6.02 -21.84
CA LYS A 127 -19.50 5.18 -22.09
C LYS A 127 -18.63 5.27 -22.69
N ILE A 128 -18.22 5.67 -22.79
CA ILE A 128 -17.44 5.65 -23.40
C ILE A 128 -16.74 5.56 -23.41
#